data_a1f266514ecaf7cb7f67d06c65c318ea
#
_entry.id   a1f266514ecaf7cb7f67d06c65c318ea
#
_cell.length_a   1.000
_cell.length_b   1.000
_cell.length_c   1.000
_cell.angle_alpha   90.00
_cell.angle_beta   90.00
_cell.angle_gamma   90.00
#
_symmetry.space_group_name_H-M   'P 1'
#
loop_
_entity.id
_entity.type
_entity.pdbx_description
1 polymer ?
#
loop_
_entity_poly.entity_id
_entity_poly.type
_entity_poly.pdbx_seq_one_letter_code
_entity_poly.pdbx_strand_id
1 'polypeptide(L)'
;TRKYIASVQAQTKGTIKFTPAFYWNRSLDHFQLIRNTHTGENFHQTDVFGASLNASFDSSWGKTSLGAEIRNEGILSTNLGKPLDEDQYVNIPGENQQYTRKDNRTNVGYYLEHNLLFSRVTVSMGALANMNTALDHKFRFYPGIDISYRTTDNIKLFASWNMALRMPTFTDLYYKSPTIQGNVGLKPEKTQAFSIGANYRTYYFQSSLSSFYNKGKDMIYWVMYSADDIYHSANFELDNMGVELSSSIDFRRLTNGKSWLQDLSINYAYIYQHRKDNEEIYKSSYGLEYLRHKLVARLNHRVWNKLAANWAFRWQDRTGSYIKYNEMNQSTNQLVPYASYCVLDLRLSWNAPKYKLFAEANNLLNRTYYDFGNLPQPGIWLKAGISYQINL
;
A
#
# COMPACT_ATOMS: atom_id res chain seq x y z
N THR A 1 9.78 4.52 -17.77
CA THR A 1 8.59 3.64 -17.81
C THR A 1 7.54 4.21 -18.74
N ARG A 2 6.96 3.38 -19.63
CA ARG A 2 5.80 3.71 -20.47
C ARG A 2 4.70 2.71 -20.16
N LYS A 3 3.43 3.20 -20.04
CA LYS A 3 2.28 2.34 -19.76
C LYS A 3 1.19 2.55 -20.79
N TYR A 4 0.59 1.44 -21.22
CA TYR A 4 -0.57 1.40 -22.10
C TYR A 4 -1.68 0.66 -21.37
N ILE A 5 -2.84 1.26 -21.30
CA ILE A 5 -4.00 0.69 -20.60
C ILE A 5 -5.20 0.80 -21.52
N ALA A 6 -5.89 -0.31 -21.72
CA ALA A 6 -7.16 -0.36 -22.40
C ALA A 6 -8.14 -1.20 -21.58
N SER A 7 -9.36 -0.72 -21.42
CA SER A 7 -10.41 -1.49 -20.75
C SER A 7 -11.78 -1.16 -21.36
N VAL A 8 -12.63 -2.17 -21.40
CA VAL A 8 -14.03 -2.06 -21.80
C VAL A 8 -14.86 -2.76 -20.74
N GLN A 9 -15.87 -2.07 -20.24
CA GLN A 9 -16.82 -2.61 -19.28
C GLN A 9 -18.23 -2.23 -19.72
N ALA A 10 -19.16 -3.16 -19.57
CA ALA A 10 -20.59 -2.90 -19.77
C ALA A 10 -21.37 -3.34 -18.53
N GLN A 11 -22.55 -2.78 -18.35
CA GLN A 11 -23.47 -3.21 -17.31
C GLN A 11 -24.89 -3.33 -17.89
N THR A 12 -25.54 -4.46 -17.66
CA THR A 12 -26.93 -4.65 -18.03
C THR A 12 -27.87 -3.94 -17.07
N LYS A 13 -29.05 -3.57 -17.58
CA LYS A 13 -30.17 -3.10 -16.77
C LYS A 13 -31.06 -4.31 -16.43
N GLY A 14 -31.69 -4.32 -15.26
CA GLY A 14 -32.62 -5.37 -14.85
C GLY A 14 -32.42 -5.82 -13.40
N THR A 15 -33.22 -6.79 -12.98
CA THR A 15 -33.16 -7.37 -11.62
C THR A 15 -31.82 -8.04 -11.34
N ILE A 16 -31.26 -8.73 -12.32
CA ILE A 16 -29.90 -9.25 -12.28
C ILE A 16 -29.05 -8.33 -13.14
N LYS A 17 -28.03 -7.75 -12.54
CA LYS A 17 -27.05 -6.88 -13.22
C LYS A 17 -25.84 -7.69 -13.56
N PHE A 18 -25.57 -7.86 -14.87
CA PHE A 18 -24.33 -8.47 -15.35
C PHE A 18 -23.34 -7.37 -15.70
N THR A 19 -22.09 -7.58 -15.32
CA THR A 19 -21.00 -6.63 -15.56
C THR A 19 -19.82 -7.38 -16.18
N PRO A 20 -19.82 -7.61 -17.51
CA PRO A 20 -18.65 -8.09 -18.21
C PRO A 20 -17.60 -6.99 -18.30
N ALA A 21 -16.32 -7.37 -18.18
CA ALA A 21 -15.21 -6.48 -18.38
C ALA A 21 -14.06 -7.21 -19.07
N PHE A 22 -13.35 -6.49 -19.96
CA PHE A 22 -12.10 -6.92 -20.58
C PHE A 22 -11.07 -5.81 -20.33
N TYR A 23 -9.85 -6.21 -20.03
CA TYR A 23 -8.77 -5.26 -19.82
C TYR A 23 -7.43 -5.79 -20.31
N TRP A 24 -6.60 -4.85 -20.74
CA TRP A 24 -5.22 -5.07 -21.09
C TRP A 24 -4.37 -3.92 -20.53
N ASN A 25 -3.22 -4.28 -19.98
CA ASN A 25 -2.25 -3.35 -19.44
C ASN A 25 -0.85 -3.81 -19.85
N ARG A 26 -0.10 -2.97 -20.58
CA ARG A 26 1.30 -3.16 -20.90
C ARG A 26 2.14 -2.12 -20.20
N SER A 27 3.18 -2.56 -19.50
CA SER A 27 4.20 -1.70 -18.91
C SER A 27 5.54 -2.02 -19.56
N LEU A 28 6.19 -0.99 -20.09
CA LEU A 28 7.58 -1.04 -20.56
C LEU A 28 8.43 -0.30 -19.54
N ASP A 29 9.41 -0.96 -18.96
CA ASP A 29 10.32 -0.38 -18.00
C ASP A 29 11.76 -0.52 -18.48
N HIS A 30 12.50 0.60 -18.39
CA HIS A 30 13.93 0.67 -18.65
C HIS A 30 14.59 1.19 -17.38
N PHE A 31 15.37 0.38 -16.73
CA PHE A 31 16.08 0.68 -15.50
C PHE A 31 17.58 0.72 -15.74
N GLN A 32 18.24 1.74 -15.23
CA GLN A 32 19.70 1.87 -15.21
C GLN A 32 20.14 2.09 -13.77
N LEU A 33 21.00 1.26 -13.22
CA LEU A 33 21.55 1.45 -11.87
C LEU A 33 22.41 2.71 -11.82
N ILE A 34 23.26 2.91 -12.83
CA ILE A 34 24.04 4.12 -13.01
C ILE A 34 23.54 4.79 -14.29
N ARG A 35 23.00 6.01 -14.13
CA ARG A 35 22.40 6.77 -15.21
C ARG A 35 23.38 6.99 -16.37
N ASN A 36 22.89 6.83 -17.59
CA ASN A 36 23.64 6.95 -18.84
C ASN A 36 24.80 5.94 -18.99
N THR A 37 24.71 4.81 -18.33
CA THR A 37 25.65 3.68 -18.50
C THR A 37 24.85 2.38 -18.68
N HIS A 38 25.53 1.32 -19.18
CA HIS A 38 24.95 -0.02 -19.26
C HIS A 38 25.10 -0.83 -17.95
N THR A 39 25.65 -0.21 -16.89
CA THR A 39 25.85 -0.90 -15.60
C THR A 39 24.52 -1.13 -14.91
N GLY A 40 24.14 -2.41 -14.74
CA GLY A 40 22.86 -2.80 -14.13
C GLY A 40 21.65 -2.39 -14.98
N GLU A 41 21.82 -2.20 -16.29
CA GLU A 41 20.72 -1.87 -17.20
C GLU A 41 19.81 -3.07 -17.40
N ASN A 42 18.51 -2.84 -17.25
CA ASN A 42 17.48 -3.85 -17.39
C ASN A 42 16.28 -3.30 -18.17
N PHE A 43 15.73 -4.14 -19.04
CA PHE A 43 14.50 -3.85 -19.77
C PHE A 43 13.44 -4.89 -19.41
N HIS A 44 12.23 -4.42 -19.14
CA HIS A 44 11.09 -5.27 -18.81
C HIS A 44 9.87 -4.85 -19.62
N GLN A 45 9.21 -5.80 -20.22
CA GLN A 45 7.86 -5.66 -20.76
C GLN A 45 6.95 -6.58 -19.97
N THR A 46 5.98 -6.01 -19.29
CA THR A 46 4.95 -6.77 -18.56
C THR A 46 3.62 -6.57 -19.26
N ASP A 47 2.95 -7.66 -19.59
CA ASP A 47 1.61 -7.67 -20.14
C ASP A 47 0.66 -8.34 -19.14
N VAL A 48 -0.44 -7.67 -18.84
CA VAL A 48 -1.54 -8.22 -18.07
C VAL A 48 -2.81 -8.05 -18.89
N PHE A 49 -3.50 -9.13 -19.16
CA PHE A 49 -4.81 -9.09 -19.78
C PHE A 49 -5.78 -10.02 -19.07
N GLY A 50 -7.04 -9.64 -19.06
CA GLY A 50 -8.05 -10.44 -18.40
C GLY A 50 -9.45 -10.15 -18.88
N ALA A 51 -10.32 -11.08 -18.53
CA ALA A 51 -11.74 -10.97 -18.71
C ALA A 51 -12.44 -11.36 -17.40
N SER A 52 -13.48 -10.62 -17.06
CA SER A 52 -14.33 -10.94 -15.92
C SER A 52 -15.81 -10.83 -16.27
N LEU A 53 -16.60 -11.64 -15.63
CA LEU A 53 -18.07 -11.56 -15.65
C LEU A 53 -18.57 -11.57 -14.22
N ASN A 54 -19.18 -10.48 -13.82
CA ASN A 54 -19.80 -10.35 -12.51
C ASN A 54 -21.31 -10.28 -12.65
N ALA A 55 -22.03 -10.88 -11.70
CA ALA A 55 -23.46 -10.78 -11.58
C ALA A 55 -23.83 -10.32 -10.17
N SER A 56 -24.83 -9.46 -10.05
CA SER A 56 -25.37 -9.05 -8.77
C SER A 56 -26.88 -8.88 -8.84
N PHE A 57 -27.55 -9.27 -7.75
CA PHE A 57 -29.01 -9.11 -7.61
C PHE A 57 -29.37 -8.86 -6.15
N ASP A 58 -30.48 -8.18 -5.97
CA ASP A 58 -31.09 -7.92 -4.68
C ASP A 58 -32.22 -8.91 -4.43
N SER A 59 -32.35 -9.37 -3.19
CA SER A 59 -33.40 -10.25 -2.71
C SER A 59 -34.01 -9.69 -1.41
N SER A 60 -35.07 -10.27 -0.90
CA SER A 60 -35.63 -9.93 0.41
C SER A 60 -34.64 -10.14 1.57
N TRP A 61 -33.59 -10.96 1.37
CA TRP A 61 -32.60 -11.31 2.39
C TRP A 61 -31.34 -10.45 2.29
N GLY A 62 -31.21 -9.66 1.21
CA GLY A 62 -30.05 -8.81 0.99
C GLY A 62 -29.52 -8.86 -0.44
N LYS A 63 -28.25 -8.61 -0.62
CA LYS A 63 -27.60 -8.53 -1.93
C LYS A 63 -26.61 -9.67 -2.13
N THR A 64 -26.76 -10.39 -3.25
CA THR A 64 -25.81 -11.41 -3.68
C THR A 64 -24.97 -10.88 -4.84
N SER A 65 -23.68 -11.14 -4.80
CA SER A 65 -22.73 -10.87 -5.88
C SER A 65 -21.89 -12.11 -6.13
N LEU A 66 -21.71 -12.47 -7.39
CA LEU A 66 -20.85 -13.59 -7.80
C LEU A 66 -20.12 -13.21 -9.08
N GLY A 67 -18.99 -13.82 -9.31
CA GLY A 67 -18.23 -13.54 -10.52
C GLY A 67 -17.15 -14.55 -10.78
N ALA A 68 -16.66 -14.48 -12.03
CA ALA A 68 -15.54 -15.24 -12.53
C ALA A 68 -14.56 -14.30 -13.20
N GLU A 69 -13.27 -14.55 -13.04
CA GLU A 69 -12.19 -13.83 -13.70
C GLU A 69 -11.14 -14.80 -14.20
N ILE A 70 -10.65 -14.55 -15.41
CA ILE A 70 -9.42 -15.12 -15.91
C ILE A 70 -8.44 -13.96 -16.17
N ARG A 71 -7.22 -14.06 -15.61
CA ARG A 71 -6.18 -13.05 -15.74
C ARG A 71 -4.85 -13.70 -16.07
N ASN A 72 -4.27 -13.31 -17.17
CA ASN A 72 -2.93 -13.73 -17.57
C ASN A 72 -1.93 -12.60 -17.31
N GLU A 73 -0.80 -12.95 -16.71
CA GLU A 73 0.34 -12.07 -16.43
C GLU A 73 1.57 -12.65 -17.12
N GLY A 74 2.14 -11.89 -18.06
CA GLY A 74 3.35 -12.26 -18.78
C GLY A 74 4.45 -11.23 -18.60
N ILE A 75 5.70 -11.69 -18.63
CA ILE A 75 6.87 -10.82 -18.64
C ILE A 75 7.85 -11.28 -19.71
N LEU A 76 8.39 -10.31 -20.48
CA LEU A 76 9.60 -10.42 -21.27
C LEU A 76 10.66 -9.52 -20.64
N SER A 77 11.88 -10.00 -20.47
CA SER A 77 12.88 -9.24 -19.71
C SER A 77 14.31 -9.61 -20.09
N THR A 78 15.24 -8.72 -19.76
CA THR A 78 16.68 -9.02 -19.78
C THR A 78 17.16 -9.66 -18.48
N ASN A 79 16.35 -9.62 -17.39
CA ASN A 79 16.73 -10.12 -16.06
C ASN A 79 15.69 -11.06 -15.45
N LEU A 80 14.39 -10.77 -15.60
CA LEU A 80 13.29 -11.47 -14.93
C LEU A 80 12.70 -12.57 -15.83
N GLY A 81 12.45 -13.73 -15.23
CA GLY A 81 11.87 -14.88 -15.91
C GLY A 81 12.87 -16.00 -16.18
N LYS A 82 12.39 -17.06 -16.81
CA LYS A 82 13.18 -18.21 -17.24
C LYS A 82 13.97 -17.85 -18.49
N PRO A 83 15.22 -18.34 -18.65
CA PRO A 83 15.99 -18.12 -19.87
C PRO A 83 15.22 -18.64 -21.11
N LEU A 84 15.34 -17.92 -22.20
CA LEU A 84 14.90 -18.35 -23.53
C LEU A 84 16.08 -18.95 -24.28
N ASP A 85 15.80 -19.82 -25.26
CA ASP A 85 16.78 -20.25 -26.25
C ASP A 85 17.10 -19.08 -27.21
N GLU A 86 18.27 -19.06 -27.82
CA GLU A 86 18.74 -17.91 -28.65
C GLU A 86 17.80 -17.60 -29.81
N ASP A 87 17.19 -18.62 -30.39
CA ASP A 87 16.21 -18.50 -31.47
C ASP A 87 14.85 -17.90 -31.03
N GLN A 88 14.61 -17.82 -29.74
CA GLN A 88 13.39 -17.27 -29.11
C GLN A 88 13.58 -15.86 -28.55
N TYR A 89 14.77 -15.26 -28.72
CA TYR A 89 15.01 -13.90 -28.23
C TYR A 89 14.13 -12.88 -28.98
N VAL A 90 13.62 -11.90 -28.22
CA VAL A 90 12.70 -10.89 -28.77
C VAL A 90 13.38 -9.52 -28.76
N ASN A 91 13.44 -8.88 -29.92
CA ASN A 91 14.01 -7.53 -30.03
C ASN A 91 13.26 -6.51 -29.19
N ILE A 92 14.01 -5.64 -28.50
CA ILE A 92 13.45 -4.52 -27.76
C ILE A 92 13.22 -3.35 -28.73
N PRO A 93 11.98 -2.87 -28.90
CA PRO A 93 11.70 -1.80 -29.85
C PRO A 93 12.48 -0.52 -29.56
N GLY A 94 13.31 -0.08 -30.51
CA GLY A 94 14.11 1.13 -30.41
C GLY A 94 15.45 0.97 -29.68
N GLU A 95 15.85 -0.26 -29.33
CA GLU A 95 17.10 -0.58 -28.65
C GLU A 95 17.88 -1.65 -29.44
N ASN A 96 19.20 -1.69 -29.23
CA ASN A 96 20.06 -2.74 -29.81
C ASN A 96 20.18 -3.99 -28.91
N GLN A 97 19.21 -4.20 -28.05
CA GLN A 97 19.15 -5.29 -27.07
C GLN A 97 17.94 -6.18 -27.32
N GLN A 98 17.95 -7.35 -26.71
CA GLN A 98 16.88 -8.34 -26.81
C GLN A 98 16.42 -8.77 -25.42
N TYR A 99 15.12 -9.07 -25.30
CA TYR A 99 14.62 -9.82 -24.16
C TYR A 99 15.09 -11.27 -24.28
N THR A 100 15.82 -11.72 -23.27
CA THR A 100 16.42 -13.07 -23.22
C THR A 100 15.72 -13.99 -22.24
N ARG A 101 14.68 -13.46 -21.54
CA ARG A 101 13.93 -14.17 -20.49
C ARG A 101 12.45 -13.93 -20.64
N LYS A 102 11.68 -14.93 -20.20
CA LYS A 102 10.22 -14.89 -20.23
C LYS A 102 9.65 -15.70 -19.06
N ASP A 103 8.53 -15.25 -18.56
CA ASP A 103 7.64 -16.09 -17.74
C ASP A 103 6.18 -15.67 -17.96
N ASN A 104 5.26 -16.57 -17.61
CA ASN A 104 3.83 -16.35 -17.78
C ASN A 104 3.07 -17.16 -16.74
N ARG A 105 1.99 -16.57 -16.22
CA ARG A 105 1.07 -17.27 -15.34
C ARG A 105 -0.36 -16.80 -15.55
N THR A 106 -1.29 -17.72 -15.38
CA THR A 106 -2.73 -17.45 -15.48
C THR A 106 -3.38 -17.66 -14.13
N ASN A 107 -4.16 -16.70 -13.70
CA ASN A 107 -5.06 -16.80 -12.55
C ASN A 107 -6.49 -17.06 -13.05
N VAL A 108 -7.19 -18.00 -12.41
CA VAL A 108 -8.62 -18.19 -12.57
C VAL A 108 -9.25 -18.05 -11.19
N GLY A 109 -10.22 -17.17 -11.09
CA GLY A 109 -10.91 -16.88 -9.83
C GLY A 109 -12.42 -16.96 -9.97
N TYR A 110 -13.08 -17.51 -8.95
CA TYR A 110 -14.53 -17.45 -8.78
C TYR A 110 -14.81 -16.88 -7.40
N TYR A 111 -15.73 -15.95 -7.30
CA TYR A 111 -16.15 -15.45 -5.99
C TYR A 111 -17.67 -15.50 -5.85
N LEU A 112 -18.10 -15.67 -4.62
CA LEU A 112 -19.48 -15.54 -4.17
C LEU A 112 -19.47 -14.70 -2.90
N GLU A 113 -20.32 -13.69 -2.85
CA GLU A 113 -20.55 -12.85 -1.68
C GLU A 113 -22.03 -12.64 -1.48
N HIS A 114 -22.48 -12.71 -0.22
CA HIS A 114 -23.84 -12.36 0.16
C HIS A 114 -23.83 -11.39 1.33
N ASN A 115 -24.55 -10.28 1.16
CA ASN A 115 -24.72 -9.23 2.16
C ASN A 115 -26.12 -9.29 2.75
N LEU A 116 -26.24 -9.77 3.98
CA LEU A 116 -27.46 -9.71 4.78
C LEU A 116 -27.63 -8.31 5.35
N LEU A 117 -28.72 -7.65 5.03
CA LEU A 117 -28.98 -6.26 5.39
C LEU A 117 -30.19 -6.17 6.33
N PHE A 118 -29.94 -6.07 7.63
CA PHE A 118 -30.95 -5.80 8.64
C PHE A 118 -30.93 -4.34 9.06
N SER A 119 -31.93 -3.88 9.78
CA SER A 119 -32.05 -2.47 10.20
C SER A 119 -30.84 -1.93 10.97
N ARG A 120 -30.22 -2.78 11.82
CA ARG A 120 -29.07 -2.41 12.65
C ARG A 120 -27.85 -3.29 12.44
N VAL A 121 -27.98 -4.41 11.77
CA VAL A 121 -26.91 -5.39 11.55
C VAL A 121 -26.69 -5.55 10.05
N THR A 122 -25.45 -5.55 9.63
CA THR A 122 -25.05 -6.00 8.30
C THR A 122 -24.05 -7.14 8.46
N VAL A 123 -24.27 -8.24 7.75
CA VAL A 123 -23.32 -9.35 7.68
C VAL A 123 -22.98 -9.59 6.22
N SER A 124 -21.72 -9.44 5.87
CA SER A 124 -21.15 -9.81 4.58
C SER A 124 -20.41 -11.12 4.71
N MET A 125 -20.76 -12.11 3.94
CA MET A 125 -20.09 -13.40 3.88
C MET A 125 -19.68 -13.70 2.45
N GLY A 126 -18.44 -14.12 2.25
CA GLY A 126 -17.96 -14.44 0.91
C GLY A 126 -16.86 -15.48 0.90
N ALA A 127 -16.58 -15.98 -0.28
CA ALA A 127 -15.44 -16.84 -0.55
C ALA A 127 -14.92 -16.60 -1.96
N LEU A 128 -13.60 -16.60 -2.07
CA LEU A 128 -12.88 -16.63 -3.34
C LEU A 128 -12.28 -18.03 -3.53
N ALA A 129 -12.59 -18.67 -4.67
CA ALA A 129 -11.87 -19.83 -5.14
C ALA A 129 -10.85 -19.36 -6.20
N ASN A 130 -9.58 -19.61 -5.99
CA ASN A 130 -8.51 -19.16 -6.90
C ASN A 130 -7.58 -20.32 -7.27
N MET A 131 -7.22 -20.39 -8.55
CA MET A 131 -6.23 -21.28 -9.12
C MET A 131 -5.20 -20.46 -9.90
N ASN A 132 -3.92 -20.85 -9.80
CA ASN A 132 -2.82 -20.22 -10.53
C ASN A 132 -1.97 -21.28 -11.22
N THR A 133 -1.64 -21.07 -12.50
CA THR A 133 -0.85 -22.02 -13.30
C THR A 133 0.62 -22.12 -12.89
N ALA A 134 1.14 -21.13 -12.14
CA ALA A 134 2.48 -21.22 -11.55
C ALA A 134 2.55 -22.13 -10.32
N LEU A 135 1.41 -22.69 -9.88
CA LEU A 135 1.29 -23.64 -8.78
C LEU A 135 0.82 -25.01 -9.33
N ASP A 136 0.22 -25.81 -8.47
CA ASP A 136 -0.26 -27.18 -8.75
C ASP A 136 -1.62 -27.26 -9.50
N HIS A 137 -2.09 -26.16 -10.08
CA HIS A 137 -3.37 -26.05 -10.81
C HIS A 137 -4.61 -26.43 -9.99
N LYS A 138 -4.53 -26.39 -8.64
CA LYS A 138 -5.66 -26.68 -7.76
C LYS A 138 -6.33 -25.40 -7.29
N PHE A 139 -7.64 -25.42 -7.19
CA PHE A 139 -8.39 -24.36 -6.55
C PHE A 139 -8.15 -24.33 -5.05
N ARG A 140 -7.91 -23.15 -4.53
CA ARG A 140 -7.79 -22.83 -3.11
C ARG A 140 -8.87 -21.86 -2.72
N PHE A 141 -9.42 -22.01 -1.50
CA PHE A 141 -10.54 -21.23 -1.01
C PHE A 141 -10.08 -20.21 0.03
N TYR A 142 -10.58 -19.00 -0.12
CA TYR A 142 -10.29 -17.86 0.74
C TYR A 142 -11.61 -17.26 1.22
N PRO A 143 -12.15 -17.77 2.35
CA PRO A 143 -13.38 -17.26 2.92
C PRO A 143 -13.15 -15.94 3.65
N GLY A 144 -14.24 -15.18 3.82
CA GLY A 144 -14.27 -13.97 4.61
C GLY A 144 -15.66 -13.72 5.18
N ILE A 145 -15.69 -13.05 6.34
CA ILE A 145 -16.90 -12.57 6.98
C ILE A 145 -16.65 -11.22 7.62
N ASP A 146 -17.55 -10.28 7.36
CA ASP A 146 -17.57 -8.94 7.95
C ASP A 146 -18.93 -8.72 8.61
N ILE A 147 -18.91 -8.28 9.87
CA ILE A 147 -20.11 -8.00 10.65
C ILE A 147 -20.05 -6.57 11.12
N SER A 148 -21.15 -5.83 10.98
CA SER A 148 -21.29 -4.53 11.60
C SER A 148 -22.62 -4.40 12.31
N TYR A 149 -22.60 -3.77 13.49
CA TYR A 149 -23.75 -3.55 14.34
C TYR A 149 -23.86 -2.08 14.74
N ARG A 150 -24.95 -1.43 14.37
CA ARG A 150 -25.29 -0.08 14.79
C ARG A 150 -25.99 -0.14 16.13
N THR A 151 -25.25 0.06 17.24
CA THR A 151 -25.79 0.04 18.60
C THR A 151 -26.69 1.23 18.85
N THR A 152 -26.27 2.41 18.35
CA THR A 152 -27.05 3.66 18.36
C THR A 152 -26.89 4.36 17.01
N ASP A 153 -27.57 5.49 16.79
CA ASP A 153 -27.40 6.29 15.56
C ASP A 153 -25.98 6.84 15.42
N ASN A 154 -25.27 6.97 16.51
CA ASN A 154 -23.92 7.54 16.56
C ASN A 154 -22.82 6.48 16.68
N ILE A 155 -23.12 5.23 17.08
CA ILE A 155 -22.12 4.19 17.36
C ILE A 155 -22.35 2.99 16.43
N LYS A 156 -21.31 2.62 15.70
CA LYS A 156 -21.24 1.41 14.89
C LYS A 156 -20.05 0.57 15.36
N LEU A 157 -20.30 -0.66 15.77
CA LEU A 157 -19.29 -1.69 16.01
C LEU A 157 -19.06 -2.49 14.74
N PHE A 158 -17.86 -3.01 14.55
CA PHE A 158 -17.56 -3.92 13.45
C PHE A 158 -16.53 -4.97 13.85
N ALA A 159 -16.60 -6.12 13.22
CA ALA A 159 -15.63 -7.19 13.31
C ALA A 159 -15.50 -7.86 11.94
N SER A 160 -14.30 -8.30 11.59
CA SER A 160 -14.05 -9.02 10.34
C SER A 160 -13.02 -10.12 10.53
N TRP A 161 -13.16 -11.16 9.69
CA TRP A 161 -12.15 -12.17 9.48
C TRP A 161 -12.09 -12.51 7.99
N ASN A 162 -10.89 -12.43 7.41
CA ASN A 162 -10.69 -12.63 5.99
C ASN A 162 -9.41 -13.43 5.73
N MET A 163 -9.43 -14.32 4.74
CA MET A 163 -8.25 -14.99 4.22
C MET A 163 -7.81 -14.39 2.90
N ALA A 164 -6.50 -14.24 2.70
CA ALA A 164 -5.92 -13.71 1.48
C ALA A 164 -4.68 -14.50 1.04
N LEU A 165 -4.39 -14.41 -0.26
CA LEU A 165 -3.19 -14.96 -0.90
C LEU A 165 -2.48 -13.85 -1.69
N ARG A 166 -1.13 -13.83 -1.65
CA ARG A 166 -0.32 -13.05 -2.58
C ARG A 166 0.70 -13.96 -3.26
N MET A 167 0.67 -14.00 -4.59
CA MET A 167 1.69 -14.68 -5.37
C MET A 167 3.01 -13.91 -5.30
N PRO A 168 4.19 -14.59 -5.28
CA PRO A 168 5.48 -13.93 -5.45
C PRO A 168 5.48 -13.12 -6.75
N THR A 169 6.07 -11.95 -6.74
CA THR A 169 6.26 -11.17 -7.98
C THR A 169 7.37 -11.80 -8.83
N PHE A 170 7.42 -11.46 -10.12
CA PHE A 170 8.54 -11.89 -10.96
C PHE A 170 9.88 -11.36 -10.44
N THR A 171 9.89 -10.19 -9.80
CA THR A 171 11.06 -9.65 -9.11
C THR A 171 11.47 -10.53 -7.93
N ASP A 172 10.53 -10.93 -7.07
CA ASP A 172 10.83 -11.80 -5.91
C ASP A 172 11.43 -13.14 -6.36
N LEU A 173 10.98 -13.67 -7.51
CA LEU A 173 11.42 -14.96 -8.03
C LEU A 173 12.76 -14.89 -8.77
N TYR A 174 12.98 -13.87 -9.61
CA TYR A 174 14.00 -13.93 -10.65
C TYR A 174 15.03 -12.82 -10.59
N TYR A 175 14.77 -11.70 -9.89
CA TYR A 175 15.69 -10.57 -9.95
C TYR A 175 17.07 -10.93 -9.46
N LYS A 176 18.10 -10.55 -10.24
CA LYS A 176 19.50 -10.79 -9.91
C LYS A 176 20.34 -9.56 -10.21
N SER A 177 21.11 -9.15 -9.22
CA SER A 177 22.13 -8.10 -9.31
C SER A 177 23.32 -8.43 -8.40
N PRO A 178 24.41 -7.66 -8.40
CA PRO A 178 25.52 -7.89 -7.48
C PRO A 178 25.15 -7.84 -5.99
N THR A 179 24.03 -7.23 -5.63
CA THR A 179 23.61 -7.00 -4.22
C THR A 179 22.28 -7.66 -3.85
N ILE A 180 21.58 -8.27 -4.82
CA ILE A 180 20.22 -8.80 -4.63
C ILE A 180 20.05 -10.07 -5.44
N GLN A 181 19.45 -11.10 -4.86
CA GLN A 181 19.12 -12.36 -5.54
C GLN A 181 17.71 -12.84 -5.17
N GLY A 182 16.85 -12.97 -6.19
CA GLY A 182 15.53 -13.58 -6.07
C GLY A 182 15.59 -15.10 -5.88
N ASN A 183 14.47 -15.69 -5.45
CA ASN A 183 14.37 -17.10 -5.12
C ASN A 183 13.16 -17.73 -5.82
N VAL A 184 13.40 -18.61 -6.78
CA VAL A 184 12.37 -19.33 -7.54
C VAL A 184 11.61 -20.36 -6.68
N GLY A 185 12.13 -20.72 -5.50
CA GLY A 185 11.50 -21.64 -4.56
C GLY A 185 10.46 -20.99 -3.63
N LEU A 186 10.19 -19.70 -3.78
CA LEU A 186 9.23 -18.98 -2.93
C LEU A 186 7.82 -19.57 -3.04
N LYS A 187 7.20 -19.69 -1.87
CA LYS A 187 5.78 -20.04 -1.74
C LYS A 187 4.93 -18.78 -1.72
N PRO A 188 3.66 -18.86 -2.17
CA PRO A 188 2.72 -17.75 -2.04
C PRO A 188 2.46 -17.42 -0.56
N GLU A 189 2.40 -16.12 -0.26
CA GLU A 189 1.98 -15.64 1.06
C GLU A 189 0.53 -15.98 1.33
N LYS A 190 0.23 -16.33 2.56
CA LYS A 190 -1.12 -16.56 3.06
C LYS A 190 -1.33 -15.73 4.32
N THR A 191 -2.42 -15.01 4.36
CA THR A 191 -2.76 -14.18 5.51
C THR A 191 -4.17 -14.52 6.00
N GLN A 192 -4.32 -14.65 7.32
CA GLN A 192 -5.60 -14.59 8.00
C GLN A 192 -5.64 -13.27 8.77
N ALA A 193 -6.56 -12.39 8.38
CA ALA A 193 -6.72 -11.08 8.96
C ALA A 193 -7.97 -11.04 9.84
N PHE A 194 -7.81 -10.62 11.08
CA PHE A 194 -8.87 -10.37 12.04
C PHE A 194 -8.87 -8.89 12.37
N SER A 195 -10.03 -8.26 12.41
CA SER A 195 -10.16 -6.90 12.94
C SER A 195 -11.43 -6.73 13.74
N ILE A 196 -11.36 -5.83 14.72
CA ILE A 196 -12.51 -5.40 15.53
C ILE A 196 -12.37 -3.90 15.77
N GLY A 197 -13.49 -3.20 15.80
CA GLY A 197 -13.44 -1.77 16.07
C GLY A 197 -14.80 -1.14 16.31
N ALA A 198 -14.74 0.16 16.59
CA ALA A 198 -15.89 1.00 16.82
C ALA A 198 -15.73 2.34 16.11
N ASN A 199 -16.81 2.80 15.49
CA ASN A 199 -16.92 4.14 14.94
C ASN A 199 -17.95 4.92 15.76
N TYR A 200 -17.56 6.13 16.18
CA TYR A 200 -18.45 7.09 16.82
C TYR A 200 -18.55 8.33 15.96
N ARG A 201 -19.76 8.79 15.63
CA ARG A 201 -19.98 9.94 14.77
C ARG A 201 -21.14 10.80 15.25
N THR A 202 -20.84 12.07 15.45
CA THR A 202 -21.85 13.13 15.67
C THR A 202 -21.75 14.18 14.59
N TYR A 203 -22.55 15.25 14.70
CA TYR A 203 -22.52 16.37 13.77
C TYR A 203 -21.15 17.08 13.69
N TYR A 204 -20.42 17.14 14.82
CA TYR A 204 -19.15 17.87 14.94
C TYR A 204 -17.95 17.01 15.33
N PHE A 205 -18.15 15.75 15.70
CA PHE A 205 -17.06 14.86 16.13
C PHE A 205 -17.18 13.49 15.46
N GLN A 206 -16.07 12.97 15.02
CA GLN A 206 -15.97 11.58 14.55
C GLN A 206 -14.70 10.92 15.09
N SER A 207 -14.83 9.67 15.47
CA SER A 207 -13.73 8.85 15.94
C SER A 207 -13.88 7.41 15.47
N SER A 208 -12.78 6.79 15.09
CA SER A 208 -12.67 5.37 14.77
C SER A 208 -11.54 4.77 15.58
N LEU A 209 -11.83 3.71 16.32
CA LEU A 209 -10.84 2.89 17.01
C LEU A 209 -10.93 1.47 16.46
N SER A 210 -9.81 0.91 16.05
CA SER A 210 -9.72 -0.46 15.57
C SER A 210 -8.49 -1.16 16.13
N SER A 211 -8.60 -2.47 16.28
CA SER A 211 -7.49 -3.38 16.55
C SER A 211 -7.50 -4.48 15.50
N PHE A 212 -6.33 -4.91 15.10
CA PHE A 212 -6.17 -5.98 14.12
C PHE A 212 -5.12 -7.00 14.56
N TYR A 213 -5.28 -8.22 14.05
CA TYR A 213 -4.31 -9.30 14.15
C TYR A 213 -4.25 -10.02 12.81
N ASN A 214 -3.08 -10.02 12.17
CA ASN A 214 -2.82 -10.68 10.91
C ASN A 214 -1.84 -11.84 11.15
N LYS A 215 -2.30 -13.07 10.97
CA LYS A 215 -1.46 -14.25 10.99
C LYS A 215 -0.92 -14.48 9.59
N GLY A 216 0.38 -14.25 9.39
CA GLY A 216 1.06 -14.40 8.10
C GLY A 216 1.86 -15.70 8.03
N LYS A 217 1.66 -16.45 6.94
CA LYS A 217 2.44 -17.64 6.61
C LYS A 217 3.07 -17.47 5.24
N ASP A 218 4.31 -17.92 5.12
CA ASP A 218 5.12 -17.82 3.90
C ASP A 218 5.26 -16.35 3.41
N MET A 219 5.30 -15.36 4.33
CA MET A 219 5.46 -13.93 4.01
C MET A 219 6.80 -13.69 3.34
N ILE A 220 6.83 -12.91 2.26
CA ILE A 220 8.02 -12.73 1.43
C ILE A 220 8.72 -11.43 1.81
N TYR A 221 9.99 -11.55 2.22
CA TYR A 221 10.87 -10.41 2.52
C TYR A 221 12.25 -10.60 1.92
N TRP A 222 12.93 -9.48 1.71
CA TRP A 222 14.32 -9.44 1.28
C TRP A 222 15.22 -9.24 2.48
N VAL A 223 16.14 -10.19 2.73
CA VAL A 223 16.98 -10.23 3.92
C VAL A 223 18.43 -10.54 3.57
N MET A 224 19.35 -10.07 4.43
CA MET A 224 20.75 -10.46 4.48
C MET A 224 20.98 -11.24 5.77
N TYR A 225 21.77 -12.30 5.71
CA TYR A 225 22.09 -13.14 6.86
C TYR A 225 23.43 -12.77 7.53
N SER A 226 24.30 -12.04 6.83
CA SER A 226 25.56 -11.52 7.37
C SER A 226 25.90 -10.16 6.75
N ALA A 227 26.94 -9.49 7.28
CA ALA A 227 27.38 -8.19 6.78
C ALA A 227 27.97 -8.25 5.35
N ASP A 228 28.54 -9.38 4.98
CA ASP A 228 29.16 -9.62 3.67
C ASP A 228 28.21 -10.31 2.68
N ASP A 229 26.96 -10.54 3.09
CA ASP A 229 25.94 -11.17 2.27
C ASP A 229 25.24 -10.17 1.36
N ILE A 230 24.46 -10.69 0.40
CA ILE A 230 23.54 -9.92 -0.46
C ILE A 230 22.09 -10.12 0.03
N TYR A 231 21.15 -9.28 -0.45
CA TYR A 231 19.75 -9.50 -0.14
C TYR A 231 19.18 -10.71 -0.89
N HIS A 232 18.55 -11.62 -0.16
CA HIS A 232 17.81 -12.77 -0.68
C HIS A 232 16.32 -12.61 -0.40
N SER A 233 15.48 -12.97 -1.36
CA SER A 233 14.05 -13.11 -1.09
C SER A 233 13.77 -14.44 -0.41
N ALA A 234 13.07 -14.41 0.73
CA ALA A 234 12.78 -15.59 1.55
C ALA A 234 11.36 -15.53 2.13
N ASN A 235 10.83 -16.72 2.48
CA ASN A 235 9.53 -16.82 3.14
C ASN A 235 9.72 -16.89 4.66
N PHE A 236 8.85 -16.18 5.39
CA PHE A 236 8.84 -16.13 6.85
C PHE A 236 7.43 -16.34 7.41
N GLU A 237 7.34 -16.85 8.63
CA GLU A 237 6.10 -16.81 9.41
C GLU A 237 6.10 -15.53 10.27
N LEU A 238 5.16 -14.63 10.00
CA LEU A 238 5.11 -13.32 10.62
C LEU A 238 3.69 -12.95 11.03
N ASP A 239 3.47 -12.74 12.30
CA ASP A 239 2.22 -12.20 12.81
C ASP A 239 2.36 -10.69 13.01
N ASN A 240 1.36 -9.94 12.58
CA ASN A 240 1.24 -8.50 12.77
C ASN A 240 0.02 -8.19 13.60
N MET A 241 0.15 -7.39 14.64
CA MET A 241 -0.98 -6.89 15.42
C MET A 241 -0.84 -5.40 15.66
N GLY A 242 -1.95 -4.73 15.85
CA GLY A 242 -1.91 -3.30 16.10
C GLY A 242 -3.22 -2.69 16.53
N VAL A 243 -3.13 -1.41 16.85
CA VAL A 243 -4.25 -0.56 17.21
C VAL A 243 -4.17 0.73 16.43
N GLU A 244 -5.29 1.17 15.89
CA GLU A 244 -5.40 2.42 15.14
C GLU A 244 -6.51 3.28 15.73
N LEU A 245 -6.18 4.55 16.00
CA LEU A 245 -7.13 5.58 16.41
C LEU A 245 -7.11 6.72 15.38
N SER A 246 -8.28 7.09 14.91
CA SER A 246 -8.48 8.28 14.09
C SER A 246 -9.61 9.09 14.69
N SER A 247 -9.34 10.34 15.07
CA SER A 247 -10.34 11.23 15.68
C SER A 247 -10.26 12.61 15.04
N SER A 248 -11.42 13.23 14.83
CA SER A 248 -11.48 14.61 14.37
C SER A 248 -12.68 15.35 14.97
N ILE A 249 -12.47 16.63 15.25
CA ILE A 249 -13.48 17.57 15.73
C ILE A 249 -13.53 18.80 14.83
N ASP A 250 -14.72 19.16 14.40
CA ASP A 250 -15.00 20.41 13.68
C ASP A 250 -15.56 21.44 14.68
N PHE A 251 -14.69 22.36 15.11
CA PHE A 251 -15.04 23.42 16.06
C PHE A 251 -16.00 24.46 15.45
N ARG A 252 -16.00 24.61 14.11
CA ARG A 252 -16.93 25.53 13.47
C ARG A 252 -18.37 25.03 13.64
N ARG A 253 -18.58 23.71 13.46
CA ARG A 253 -19.88 23.08 13.70
C ARG A 253 -20.25 23.08 15.19
N LEU A 254 -19.30 22.78 16.08
CA LEU A 254 -19.52 22.76 17.51
C LEU A 254 -19.94 24.13 18.06
N THR A 255 -19.38 25.23 17.54
CA THR A 255 -19.58 26.59 18.03
C THR A 255 -20.45 27.48 17.11
N ASN A 256 -21.12 26.87 16.12
CA ASN A 256 -21.88 27.59 15.08
C ASN A 256 -21.05 28.72 14.42
N GLY A 257 -19.79 28.43 14.09
CA GLY A 257 -18.88 29.35 13.40
C GLY A 257 -18.21 30.40 14.26
N LYS A 258 -18.44 30.43 15.57
CA LYS A 258 -17.90 31.44 16.49
C LYS A 258 -16.43 31.20 16.87
N SER A 259 -15.95 29.95 16.81
CA SER A 259 -14.58 29.60 17.18
C SER A 259 -13.56 30.11 16.16
N TRP A 260 -12.41 30.57 16.64
CA TRP A 260 -11.22 30.80 15.84
C TRP A 260 -10.53 29.49 15.44
N LEU A 261 -10.67 28.42 16.26
CA LEU A 261 -10.31 27.04 15.89
C LEU A 261 -11.30 26.55 14.83
N GLN A 262 -10.77 25.90 13.80
CA GLN A 262 -11.61 25.35 12.73
C GLN A 262 -11.81 23.85 12.91
N ASP A 263 -10.72 23.10 12.91
CA ASP A 263 -10.76 21.66 13.12
C ASP A 263 -9.44 21.16 13.73
N LEU A 264 -9.53 20.05 14.43
CA LEU A 264 -8.41 19.27 14.95
C LEU A 264 -8.60 17.82 14.53
N SER A 265 -7.55 17.20 13.99
CA SER A 265 -7.50 15.75 13.77
C SER A 265 -6.28 15.13 14.43
N ILE A 266 -6.48 13.95 15.02
CA ILE A 266 -5.44 13.14 15.65
C ILE A 266 -5.56 11.73 15.10
N ASN A 267 -4.45 11.20 14.58
CA ASN A 267 -4.34 9.85 14.09
C ASN A 267 -3.15 9.19 14.77
N TYR A 268 -3.38 8.03 15.37
CA TYR A 268 -2.35 7.25 16.00
C TYR A 268 -2.42 5.81 15.52
N ALA A 269 -1.28 5.22 15.22
CA ALA A 269 -1.14 3.81 14.89
C ALA A 269 -0.01 3.20 15.72
N TYR A 270 -0.27 2.04 16.27
CA TYR A 270 0.70 1.15 16.89
C TYR A 270 0.69 -0.17 16.16
N ILE A 271 1.88 -0.67 15.78
CA ILE A 271 2.07 -1.96 15.13
C ILE A 271 3.13 -2.73 15.90
N TYR A 272 2.87 -4.00 16.12
CA TYR A 272 3.83 -4.97 16.63
C TYR A 272 3.90 -6.16 15.70
N GLN A 273 5.11 -6.56 15.33
CA GLN A 273 5.36 -7.74 14.52
C GLN A 273 6.06 -8.80 15.36
N HIS A 274 5.61 -10.04 15.22
CA HIS A 274 6.22 -11.21 15.84
C HIS A 274 6.59 -12.23 14.77
N ARG A 275 7.89 -12.40 14.57
CA ARG A 275 8.45 -13.44 13.69
C ARG A 275 8.56 -14.73 14.47
N LYS A 276 8.12 -15.86 13.90
CA LYS A 276 8.05 -17.16 14.60
C LYS A 276 9.28 -18.03 14.38
N ASP A 277 10.04 -17.78 13.32
CA ASP A 277 11.29 -18.49 13.08
C ASP A 277 12.43 -17.89 13.92
N ASN A 278 13.44 -18.71 14.21
CA ASN A 278 14.62 -18.33 14.98
C ASN A 278 15.84 -18.02 14.08
N GLU A 279 15.64 -17.87 12.80
CA GLU A 279 16.73 -17.59 11.87
C GLU A 279 17.30 -16.19 12.13
N GLU A 280 18.60 -16.09 12.33
CA GLU A 280 19.26 -14.80 12.54
C GLU A 280 19.29 -14.02 11.22
N ILE A 281 18.72 -12.82 11.23
CA ILE A 281 18.74 -11.89 10.11
C ILE A 281 19.61 -10.72 10.49
N TYR A 282 20.67 -10.51 9.72
CA TYR A 282 21.55 -9.35 9.88
C TYR A 282 20.81 -8.05 9.50
N LYS A 283 20.13 -8.06 8.33
CA LYS A 283 19.45 -6.88 7.81
C LYS A 283 18.23 -7.28 6.97
N SER A 284 17.17 -6.52 7.06
CA SER A 284 16.00 -6.64 6.19
C SER A 284 15.84 -5.39 5.32
N SER A 285 15.36 -5.58 4.09
CA SER A 285 14.93 -4.49 3.23
C SER A 285 13.43 -4.29 3.40
N TYR A 286 13.01 -3.23 4.09
CA TYR A 286 11.63 -2.76 4.32
C TYR A 286 10.77 -3.56 5.32
N GLY A 287 10.62 -4.87 5.16
CA GLY A 287 9.53 -5.63 5.76
C GLY A 287 9.60 -5.78 7.28
N LEU A 288 10.79 -6.03 7.82
CA LEU A 288 10.98 -6.23 9.26
C LEU A 288 11.37 -4.95 10.00
N GLU A 289 11.57 -3.85 9.28
CA GLU A 289 11.88 -2.52 9.81
C GLU A 289 10.64 -1.62 9.71
N TYR A 290 9.66 -1.85 10.56
CA TYR A 290 8.36 -1.22 10.47
C TYR A 290 8.23 -0.02 11.41
N LEU A 291 7.28 0.88 11.10
CA LEU A 291 6.86 1.96 12.00
C LEU A 291 6.07 1.36 13.16
N ARG A 292 6.70 1.28 14.34
CA ARG A 292 6.08 0.77 15.56
C ARG A 292 5.03 1.73 16.10
N HIS A 293 5.37 3.02 16.11
CA HIS A 293 4.44 4.09 16.51
C HIS A 293 4.41 5.21 15.47
N LYS A 294 3.23 5.70 15.18
CA LYS A 294 3.03 6.90 14.37
C LYS A 294 1.89 7.73 14.94
N LEU A 295 2.20 8.98 15.30
CA LEU A 295 1.21 9.99 15.69
C LEU A 295 1.23 11.13 14.69
N VAL A 296 0.06 11.49 14.16
CA VAL A 296 -0.12 12.68 13.32
C VAL A 296 -1.24 13.50 13.91
N ALA A 297 -0.95 14.76 14.24
CA ALA A 297 -1.96 15.72 14.69
C ALA A 297 -1.98 16.91 13.73
N ARG A 298 -3.16 17.32 13.30
CA ARG A 298 -3.36 18.51 12.46
C ARG A 298 -4.35 19.45 13.12
N LEU A 299 -3.98 20.73 13.17
CA LEU A 299 -4.81 21.79 13.72
C LEU A 299 -4.97 22.90 12.69
N ASN A 300 -6.19 23.19 12.34
CA ASN A 300 -6.56 24.33 11.51
C ASN A 300 -7.18 25.42 12.36
N HIS A 301 -6.71 26.64 12.21
CA HIS A 301 -7.30 27.79 12.88
C HIS A 301 -7.25 29.06 12.04
N ARG A 302 -8.16 29.95 12.32
CA ARG A 302 -8.19 31.29 11.74
C ARG A 302 -7.26 32.16 12.57
N VAL A 303 -6.26 32.78 11.91
CA VAL A 303 -5.40 33.78 12.55
C VAL A 303 -6.06 35.15 12.52
N TRP A 304 -6.64 35.48 11.35
CA TRP A 304 -7.34 36.74 11.11
C TRP A 304 -8.39 36.50 10.00
N ASN A 305 -9.12 37.52 9.60
CA ASN A 305 -10.28 37.45 8.70
C ASN A 305 -10.09 36.49 7.48
N LYS A 306 -9.03 36.74 6.70
CA LYS A 306 -8.69 35.93 5.50
C LYS A 306 -7.49 35.02 5.70
N LEU A 307 -6.80 35.14 6.83
CA LEU A 307 -5.58 34.41 7.14
C LEU A 307 -5.89 33.20 8.03
N ALA A 308 -5.55 32.02 7.54
CA ALA A 308 -5.65 30.77 8.28
C ALA A 308 -4.29 30.11 8.42
N ALA A 309 -4.08 29.40 9.51
CA ALA A 309 -2.91 28.59 9.77
C ALA A 309 -3.32 27.11 9.87
N ASN A 310 -2.51 26.27 9.24
CA ASN A 310 -2.59 24.82 9.34
C ASN A 310 -1.28 24.32 9.93
N TRP A 311 -1.35 23.70 11.08
CA TRP A 311 -0.25 23.03 11.74
C TRP A 311 -0.36 21.54 11.50
N ALA A 312 0.77 20.88 11.20
CA ALA A 312 0.87 19.44 11.12
C ALA A 312 2.05 18.98 11.98
N PHE A 313 1.74 18.24 13.02
CA PHE A 313 2.71 17.57 13.88
C PHE A 313 2.76 16.10 13.54
N ARG A 314 3.97 15.53 13.41
CA ARG A 314 4.21 14.12 13.19
C ARG A 314 5.28 13.63 14.15
N TRP A 315 4.96 12.58 14.91
CA TRP A 315 5.92 11.80 15.67
C TRP A 315 5.95 10.37 15.15
N GLN A 316 7.15 9.80 15.04
CA GLN A 316 7.37 8.46 14.53
C GLN A 316 8.45 7.75 15.34
N ASP A 317 8.23 6.45 15.57
CA ASP A 317 9.19 5.53 16.13
C ASP A 317 9.23 4.28 15.25
N ARG A 318 10.41 3.96 14.72
CA ARG A 318 10.64 2.85 13.79
C ARG A 318 11.54 1.82 14.46
N THR A 319 11.23 0.53 14.24
CA THR A 319 12.12 -0.58 14.60
C THR A 319 13.21 -0.75 13.56
N GLY A 320 14.28 -1.50 13.93
CA GLY A 320 15.37 -1.82 13.03
C GLY A 320 16.48 -0.79 13.02
N SER A 321 17.35 -0.89 12.05
CA SER A 321 18.56 -0.11 11.92
C SER A 321 18.91 0.11 10.45
N TYR A 322 19.77 1.07 10.16
CA TYR A 322 20.32 1.28 8.83
C TYR A 322 21.86 1.12 8.85
N ILE A 323 22.41 0.73 7.71
CA ILE A 323 23.86 0.68 7.53
C ILE A 323 24.38 2.11 7.37
N LYS A 324 25.32 2.51 8.22
CA LYS A 324 25.95 3.83 8.15
C LYS A 324 26.93 3.88 6.98
N TYR A 325 26.90 4.97 6.25
CA TYR A 325 27.89 5.29 5.21
C TYR A 325 28.81 6.42 5.69
N ASN A 326 30.08 6.37 5.28
CA ASN A 326 31.04 7.42 5.54
C ASN A 326 30.86 8.60 4.54
N GLU A 327 31.66 9.65 4.70
CA GLU A 327 31.63 10.83 3.83
C GLU A 327 31.95 10.55 2.35
N MET A 328 32.64 9.44 2.08
CA MET A 328 32.95 8.96 0.73
C MET A 328 31.87 8.03 0.15
N ASN A 329 30.68 7.96 0.77
CA ASN A 329 29.59 7.07 0.41
C ASN A 329 29.95 5.57 0.39
N GLN A 330 30.90 5.15 1.24
CA GLN A 330 31.26 3.76 1.43
C GLN A 330 30.55 3.19 2.67
N SER A 331 30.08 1.97 2.57
CA SER A 331 29.48 1.27 3.72
C SER A 331 30.53 1.09 4.83
N THR A 332 30.14 1.42 6.04
CA THR A 332 30.96 1.16 7.24
C THR A 332 30.64 -0.20 7.87
N ASN A 333 29.65 -0.93 7.35
CA ASN A 333 29.04 -2.14 7.94
C ASN A 333 28.50 -1.93 9.37
N GLN A 334 28.47 -0.68 9.87
CA GLN A 334 27.93 -0.35 11.17
C GLN A 334 26.40 -0.18 11.09
N LEU A 335 25.67 -0.99 11.85
CA LEU A 335 24.24 -0.85 12.03
C LEU A 335 23.94 0.25 13.06
N VAL A 336 23.14 1.25 12.67
CA VAL A 336 22.68 2.34 13.52
C VAL A 336 21.16 2.23 13.68
N PRO A 337 20.64 2.06 14.91
CA PRO A 337 19.20 1.98 15.13
C PRO A 337 18.51 3.28 14.75
N TYR A 338 17.28 3.16 14.21
CA TYR A 338 16.47 4.34 13.93
C TYR A 338 16.08 5.05 15.23
N ALA A 339 16.40 6.32 15.34
CA ALA A 339 15.93 7.16 16.44
C ALA A 339 14.50 7.64 16.18
N SER A 340 13.68 7.69 17.23
CA SER A 340 12.38 8.33 17.16
C SER A 340 12.55 9.84 16.93
N TYR A 341 11.62 10.45 16.20
CA TYR A 341 11.69 11.86 15.86
C TYR A 341 10.31 12.51 15.79
N CYS A 342 10.29 13.84 15.88
CA CYS A 342 9.10 14.63 15.57
C CYS A 342 9.42 15.71 14.53
N VAL A 343 8.43 16.01 13.71
CA VAL A 343 8.45 17.06 12.69
C VAL A 343 7.23 17.95 12.88
N LEU A 344 7.41 19.24 12.76
CA LEU A 344 6.33 20.23 12.82
C LEU A 344 6.34 21.04 11.52
N ASP A 345 5.20 21.06 10.84
CA ASP A 345 4.99 21.83 9.62
C ASP A 345 3.95 22.93 9.88
N LEU A 346 4.13 24.07 9.22
CA LEU A 346 3.17 25.17 9.24
C LEU A 346 2.87 25.63 7.83
N ARG A 347 1.58 25.77 7.52
CA ARG A 347 1.11 26.44 6.31
C ARG A 347 0.21 27.60 6.67
N LEU A 348 0.58 28.79 6.24
CA LEU A 348 -0.23 29.99 6.28
C LEU A 348 -0.94 30.16 4.94
N SER A 349 -2.24 30.43 4.97
CA SER A 349 -3.03 30.60 3.77
C SER A 349 -3.90 31.86 3.86
N TRP A 350 -3.72 32.76 2.88
CA TRP A 350 -4.59 33.93 2.68
C TRP A 350 -5.65 33.61 1.65
N ASN A 351 -6.92 33.63 2.04
CA ASN A 351 -8.04 33.28 1.21
C ASN A 351 -8.84 34.53 0.83
N ALA A 352 -8.68 35.00 -0.41
CA ALA A 352 -9.46 36.06 -1.01
C ALA A 352 -10.49 35.48 -2.01
N PRO A 353 -11.57 36.20 -2.39
CA PRO A 353 -12.61 35.68 -3.28
C PRO A 353 -12.09 35.15 -4.63
N LYS A 354 -11.09 35.80 -5.21
CA LYS A 354 -10.55 35.47 -6.54
C LYS A 354 -9.18 34.81 -6.52
N TYR A 355 -8.47 34.85 -5.38
CA TYR A 355 -7.14 34.27 -5.28
C TYR A 355 -6.82 33.73 -3.90
N LYS A 356 -5.91 32.78 -3.83
CA LYS A 356 -5.35 32.24 -2.60
C LYS A 356 -3.84 32.33 -2.67
N LEU A 357 -3.23 32.86 -1.60
CA LEU A 357 -1.79 32.83 -1.41
C LEU A 357 -1.46 31.84 -0.30
N PHE A 358 -0.35 31.15 -0.40
CA PHE A 358 0.14 30.36 0.72
C PHE A 358 1.66 30.48 0.88
N ALA A 359 2.09 30.35 2.12
CA ALA A 359 3.47 30.11 2.51
C ALA A 359 3.50 28.88 3.41
N GLU A 360 4.42 27.98 3.17
CA GLU A 360 4.55 26.72 3.89
C GLU A 360 5.99 26.53 4.33
N ALA A 361 6.18 26.17 5.60
CA ALA A 361 7.45 25.80 6.18
C ALA A 361 7.34 24.37 6.69
N ASN A 362 8.06 23.44 6.06
CA ASN A 362 8.15 22.05 6.50
C ASN A 362 9.36 21.90 7.43
N ASN A 363 9.24 20.98 8.40
CA ASN A 363 10.27 20.71 9.39
C ASN A 363 10.78 21.98 10.12
N LEU A 364 9.85 22.76 10.67
CA LEU A 364 10.16 23.99 11.43
C LEU A 364 11.17 23.77 12.57
N LEU A 365 11.22 22.56 13.13
CA LEU A 365 12.16 22.18 14.18
C LEU A 365 13.57 21.92 13.65
N ASN A 366 13.77 22.02 12.34
CA ASN A 366 15.03 21.72 11.64
C ASN A 366 15.66 20.39 12.08
N ARG A 367 14.82 19.37 12.25
CA ARG A 367 15.25 18.06 12.75
C ARG A 367 15.94 17.29 11.65
N THR A 368 17.13 16.78 11.89
CA THR A 368 17.73 15.74 11.05
C THR A 368 17.12 14.41 11.43
N TYR A 369 16.53 13.70 10.47
CA TYR A 369 15.88 12.41 10.68
C TYR A 369 16.02 11.50 9.46
N TYR A 370 15.84 10.21 9.68
CA TYR A 370 15.97 9.16 8.68
C TYR A 370 14.67 8.36 8.63
N ASP A 371 13.97 8.42 7.50
CA ASP A 371 12.77 7.60 7.27
C ASP A 371 13.14 6.25 6.69
N PHE A 372 14.23 6.20 5.93
CA PHE A 372 14.65 5.01 5.22
C PHE A 372 16.16 5.02 4.97
N GLY A 373 16.84 3.94 5.38
CA GLY A 373 18.28 3.78 5.20
C GLY A 373 19.09 4.93 5.82
N ASN A 374 20.28 5.14 5.29
CA ASN A 374 21.18 6.23 5.68
C ASN A 374 20.88 7.53 4.88
N LEU A 375 19.65 7.74 4.44
CA LEU A 375 19.24 8.93 3.68
C LEU A 375 18.65 9.98 4.63
N PRO A 376 19.36 11.07 4.97
CA PRO A 376 18.83 12.14 5.79
C PRO A 376 17.70 12.85 5.04
N GLN A 377 16.63 13.12 5.74
CA GLN A 377 15.52 13.88 5.19
C GLN A 377 15.80 15.39 5.24
N PRO A 378 15.19 16.20 4.35
CA PRO A 378 15.42 17.64 4.29
C PRO A 378 15.17 18.31 5.64
N GLY A 379 16.03 19.29 5.99
CA GLY A 379 15.81 20.22 7.07
C GLY A 379 14.62 21.14 6.81
N ILE A 380 14.70 22.41 7.24
CA ILE A 380 13.65 23.41 6.96
C ILE A 380 13.52 23.58 5.43
N TRP A 381 12.31 23.41 4.94
CA TRP A 381 11.98 23.62 3.52
C TRP A 381 10.83 24.60 3.39
N LEU A 382 11.10 25.74 2.72
CA LEU A 382 10.12 26.80 2.50
C LEU A 382 9.52 26.69 1.09
N LYS A 383 8.20 26.85 0.99
CA LYS A 383 7.44 26.90 -0.25
C LYS A 383 6.46 28.06 -0.20
N ALA A 384 6.20 28.67 -1.33
CA ALA A 384 5.13 29.65 -1.48
C ALA A 384 4.43 29.46 -2.82
N GLY A 385 3.17 29.87 -2.89
CA GLY A 385 2.43 29.77 -4.13
C GLY A 385 1.16 30.61 -4.14
N ILE A 386 0.63 30.77 -5.35
CA ILE A 386 -0.61 31.48 -5.64
C ILE A 386 -1.53 30.59 -6.45
N SER A 387 -2.82 30.63 -6.12
CA SER A 387 -3.90 30.08 -6.93
C SER A 387 -4.86 31.19 -7.29
N TYR A 388 -5.17 31.37 -8.56
CA TYR A 388 -6.10 32.37 -9.06
C TYR A 388 -7.26 31.69 -9.79
N GLN A 389 -8.48 32.11 -9.49
CA GLN A 389 -9.69 31.57 -10.10
C GLN A 389 -10.19 32.56 -11.18
N ILE A 390 -10.18 32.12 -12.42
CA ILE A 390 -10.75 32.86 -13.56
C ILE A 390 -12.16 32.29 -13.77
N ASN A 391 -13.19 33.14 -13.63
CA ASN A 391 -14.53 32.78 -14.06
C ASN A 391 -14.63 33.26 -15.51
N LEU A 392 -14.62 32.32 -16.43
CA LEU A 392 -14.92 32.56 -17.86
C LEU A 392 -16.40 32.67 -18.11
#